data_ded5c961cad64eca4381d96087fd31cd
#
_entry.id   ded5c961cad64eca4381d96087fd31cd
#
_cell.length_a   1.000
_cell.length_b   1.000
_cell.length_c   1.000
_cell.angle_alpha   90.00
_cell.angle_beta   90.00
_cell.angle_gamma   90.00
#
_symmetry.space_group_name_H-M   'P 1'
#
loop_
_entity.id
_entity.type
_entity.pdbx_description
1 polymer ?
#
loop_
_entity_poly.entity_id
_entity_poly.type
_entity_poly.pdbx_seq_one_letter_code
_entity_poly.pdbx_strand_id
1 'polypeptide(L)'
;MGTITVKKKGHTRRAYLRKDGARVKATRVKASTFRTEDKGAPGKTPKEKQWFEPQVETGWRKDDSEPIRRAKVLDAHKGDELASARALGALANVTTDRETRSRARADAKYFYKLHRETPRRHYRGRKLPRITPPTPRLRR
;
A
#
# COMPACT_ATOMS: atom_id res chain seq x y z
N MET A 1 3.54 -11.61 -28.89
CA MET A 1 3.76 -11.01 -27.55
C MET A 1 5.26 -10.82 -27.36
N GLY A 2 5.68 -9.62 -27.02
CA GLY A 2 7.10 -9.32 -26.82
C GLY A 2 7.59 -9.84 -25.46
N THR A 3 8.84 -10.25 -25.39
CA THR A 3 9.54 -10.53 -24.12
C THR A 3 10.49 -9.40 -23.83
N ILE A 4 10.48 -8.92 -22.58
CA ILE A 4 11.45 -7.94 -22.10
C ILE A 4 12.49 -8.61 -21.22
N THR A 5 13.70 -8.10 -21.27
CA THR A 5 14.81 -8.56 -20.43
C THR A 5 14.94 -7.64 -19.21
N VAL A 6 14.72 -8.19 -18.03
CA VAL A 6 14.85 -7.47 -16.76
C VAL A 6 16.19 -7.79 -16.14
N LYS A 7 16.98 -6.74 -15.85
CA LYS A 7 18.27 -6.84 -15.15
C LYS A 7 18.08 -6.51 -13.68
N LYS A 8 18.32 -7.47 -12.79
CA LYS A 8 18.40 -7.22 -11.34
C LYS A 8 19.82 -6.88 -10.94
N LYS A 9 20.01 -5.76 -10.27
CA LYS A 9 21.31 -5.38 -9.70
C LYS A 9 21.66 -6.32 -8.55
N GLY A 10 22.94 -6.70 -8.46
CA GLY A 10 23.44 -7.42 -7.29
C GLY A 10 23.32 -6.56 -6.04
N HIS A 11 23.06 -7.20 -4.91
CA HIS A 11 22.94 -6.53 -3.61
C HIS A 11 23.43 -7.45 -2.49
N THR A 12 23.76 -6.87 -1.37
CA THR A 12 24.13 -7.64 -0.17
C THR A 12 22.93 -7.75 0.76
N ARG A 13 22.53 -8.95 1.08
CA ARG A 13 21.57 -9.20 2.15
C ARG A 13 22.30 -9.13 3.48
N ARG A 14 21.78 -8.35 4.41
CA ARG A 14 22.33 -8.26 5.76
C ARG A 14 22.09 -9.55 6.54
N ALA A 15 22.98 -9.86 7.49
CA ALA A 15 22.75 -10.93 8.43
C ALA A 15 21.52 -10.61 9.30
N TYR A 16 20.73 -11.64 9.63
CA TYR A 16 19.55 -11.50 10.49
C TYR A 16 19.29 -12.79 11.28
N LEU A 17 18.53 -12.67 12.34
CA LEU A 17 18.05 -13.81 13.14
C LEU A 17 16.65 -14.19 12.65
N ARG A 18 16.42 -15.46 12.39
CA ARG A 18 15.09 -16.00 12.14
C ARG A 18 14.30 -16.11 13.45
N LYS A 19 12.98 -16.26 13.32
CA LYS A 19 12.08 -16.46 14.48
C LYS A 19 12.42 -17.73 15.30
N ASP A 20 13.02 -18.72 14.66
CA ASP A 20 13.50 -19.96 15.27
C ASP A 20 14.88 -19.81 15.97
N GLY A 21 15.44 -18.61 16.03
CA GLY A 21 16.74 -18.31 16.61
C GLY A 21 17.94 -18.59 15.70
N ALA A 22 17.74 -19.17 14.52
CA ALA A 22 18.81 -19.45 13.60
C ALA A 22 19.41 -18.16 13.01
N ARG A 23 20.75 -18.04 13.07
CA ARG A 23 21.47 -16.89 12.53
C ARG A 23 21.77 -17.07 11.05
N VAL A 24 21.19 -16.20 10.20
CA VAL A 24 21.48 -16.16 8.77
C VAL A 24 22.60 -15.17 8.51
N LYS A 25 23.68 -15.64 7.90
CA LYS A 25 24.85 -14.82 7.55
C LYS A 25 24.52 -13.84 6.42
N ALA A 26 25.24 -12.72 6.38
CA ALA A 26 25.19 -11.82 5.25
C ALA A 26 25.62 -12.54 3.96
N THR A 27 24.84 -12.37 2.90
CA THR A 27 25.09 -13.05 1.63
C THR A 27 25.06 -12.04 0.48
N ARG A 28 26.04 -12.11 -0.40
CA ARG A 28 26.04 -11.32 -1.61
C ARG A 28 25.21 -12.00 -2.70
N VAL A 29 24.12 -11.37 -3.09
CA VAL A 29 23.30 -11.80 -4.22
C VAL A 29 23.89 -11.22 -5.49
N LYS A 30 24.27 -12.07 -6.43
CA LYS A 30 24.82 -11.65 -7.72
C LYS A 30 23.75 -10.95 -8.57
N ALA A 31 24.17 -10.05 -9.44
CA ALA A 31 23.29 -9.52 -10.47
C ALA A 31 22.76 -10.66 -11.35
N SER A 32 21.51 -10.60 -11.71
CA SER A 32 20.87 -11.60 -12.55
C SER A 32 20.03 -10.93 -13.63
N THR A 33 19.89 -11.63 -14.75
CA THR A 33 19.07 -11.20 -15.87
C THR A 33 18.07 -12.30 -16.15
N PHE A 34 16.78 -11.94 -16.27
CA PHE A 34 15.75 -12.89 -16.66
C PHE A 34 14.83 -12.27 -17.71
N ARG A 35 14.23 -13.13 -18.51
CA ARG A 35 13.22 -12.72 -19.50
C ARG A 35 11.83 -12.88 -18.89
N THR A 36 10.97 -11.92 -19.13
CA THR A 36 9.57 -11.95 -18.73
C THR A 36 8.70 -11.42 -19.88
N GLU A 37 7.45 -11.76 -19.86
CA GLU A 37 6.50 -11.24 -20.84
C GLU A 37 6.41 -9.72 -20.71
N ASP A 38 6.34 -9.04 -21.85
CA ASP A 38 6.06 -7.61 -21.88
C ASP A 38 4.57 -7.40 -21.61
N LYS A 39 4.26 -6.87 -20.43
CA LYS A 39 2.89 -6.56 -20.03
C LYS A 39 2.33 -5.28 -20.66
N GLY A 40 3.06 -4.71 -21.61
CA GLY A 40 2.66 -3.53 -22.36
C GLY A 40 3.08 -2.21 -21.72
N ALA A 41 2.86 -1.13 -22.46
CA ALA A 41 3.19 0.21 -22.02
C ALA A 41 2.23 0.70 -20.91
N PRO A 42 2.69 1.56 -20.00
CA PRO A 42 1.87 2.15 -18.95
C PRO A 42 0.59 2.80 -19.49
N GLY A 43 -0.55 2.47 -18.87
CA GLY A 43 -1.85 2.96 -19.28
C GLY A 43 -2.43 2.32 -20.55
N LYS A 44 -1.67 1.46 -21.23
CA LYS A 44 -2.11 0.70 -22.42
C LYS A 44 -2.25 -0.80 -22.16
N THR A 45 -1.94 -1.25 -20.95
CA THR A 45 -2.03 -2.67 -20.59
C THR A 45 -3.51 -3.05 -20.42
N PRO A 46 -4.03 -4.05 -21.14
CA PRO A 46 -5.37 -4.57 -20.93
C PRO A 46 -5.63 -4.95 -19.46
N LYS A 47 -6.86 -4.79 -18.99
CA LYS A 47 -7.24 -5.06 -17.59
C LYS A 47 -6.80 -6.45 -17.12
N GLU A 48 -6.95 -7.46 -17.97
CA GLU A 48 -6.62 -8.87 -17.69
C GLU A 48 -5.12 -9.13 -17.49
N LYS A 49 -4.27 -8.21 -17.98
CA LYS A 49 -2.81 -8.30 -17.88
C LYS A 49 -2.21 -7.38 -16.82
N GLN A 50 -3.04 -6.60 -16.14
CA GLN A 50 -2.58 -5.75 -15.05
C GLN A 50 -2.22 -6.62 -13.84
N TRP A 51 -1.02 -6.41 -13.31
CA TRP A 51 -0.54 -7.12 -12.12
C TRP A 51 -1.03 -6.51 -10.80
N PHE A 52 -1.63 -5.34 -10.87
CA PHE A 52 -2.17 -4.63 -9.72
C PHE A 52 -3.65 -4.39 -9.93
N GLU A 53 -4.44 -4.93 -9.02
CA GLU A 53 -5.89 -4.72 -8.93
C GLU A 53 -6.19 -3.96 -7.64
N PRO A 54 -6.75 -2.75 -7.70
CA PRO A 54 -7.13 -2.03 -6.49
C PRO A 54 -8.30 -2.77 -5.83
N GLN A 55 -8.24 -2.92 -4.50
CA GLN A 55 -9.32 -3.57 -3.73
C GLN A 55 -10.63 -2.78 -3.78
N VAL A 56 -10.54 -1.46 -4.02
CA VAL A 56 -11.68 -0.55 -4.11
C VAL A 56 -11.52 0.29 -5.36
N GLU A 57 -12.51 0.27 -6.23
CA GLU A 57 -12.56 1.20 -7.38
C GLU A 57 -12.94 2.59 -6.87
N THR A 58 -11.98 3.50 -6.87
CA THR A 58 -12.16 4.86 -6.38
C THR A 58 -12.73 5.82 -7.40
N GLY A 59 -12.72 5.45 -8.69
CA GLY A 59 -13.10 6.35 -9.79
C GLY A 59 -12.15 7.56 -9.95
N TRP A 60 -10.99 7.54 -9.30
CA TRP A 60 -9.98 8.59 -9.42
C TRP A 60 -9.43 8.67 -10.85
N ARG A 61 -9.42 9.88 -11.41
CA ARG A 61 -8.84 10.15 -12.73
C ARG A 61 -7.91 11.34 -12.65
N LYS A 62 -6.77 11.27 -13.33
CA LYS A 62 -5.82 12.38 -13.36
C LYS A 62 -6.41 13.66 -13.98
N ASP A 63 -7.33 13.52 -14.94
CA ASP A 63 -7.91 14.64 -15.69
C ASP A 63 -9.01 15.38 -14.90
N ASP A 64 -9.51 14.79 -13.82
CA ASP A 64 -10.45 15.44 -12.94
C ASP A 64 -9.76 16.58 -12.15
N SER A 65 -10.53 17.60 -11.78
CA SER A 65 -10.03 18.64 -10.88
C SER A 65 -9.68 18.06 -9.50
N GLU A 66 -8.74 18.68 -8.81
CA GLU A 66 -8.23 18.22 -7.51
C GLU A 66 -9.35 17.96 -6.48
N PRO A 67 -10.35 18.85 -6.29
CA PRO A 67 -11.43 18.58 -5.36
C PRO A 67 -12.27 17.36 -5.74
N ILE A 68 -12.55 17.18 -7.04
CA ILE A 68 -13.34 16.06 -7.53
C ILE A 68 -12.59 14.75 -7.34
N ARG A 69 -11.29 14.71 -7.66
CA ARG A 69 -10.46 13.51 -7.44
C ARG A 69 -10.47 13.08 -5.98
N ARG A 70 -10.27 14.04 -5.07
CA ARG A 70 -10.25 13.79 -3.63
C ARG A 70 -11.60 13.34 -3.10
N ALA A 71 -12.68 13.98 -3.52
CA ALA A 71 -14.03 13.60 -3.12
C ALA A 71 -14.37 12.16 -3.53
N LYS A 72 -14.06 11.78 -4.77
CA LYS A 72 -14.29 10.41 -5.27
C LYS A 72 -13.56 9.34 -4.43
N VAL A 73 -12.30 9.59 -4.10
CA VAL A 73 -11.52 8.64 -3.30
C VAL A 73 -12.03 8.54 -1.88
N LEU A 74 -12.36 9.67 -1.27
CA LEU A 74 -12.87 9.72 0.10
C LEU A 74 -14.23 9.02 0.21
N ASP A 75 -15.12 9.24 -0.77
CA ASP A 75 -16.42 8.58 -0.85
C ASP A 75 -16.28 7.06 -1.02
N ALA A 76 -15.43 6.61 -1.94
CA ALA A 76 -15.15 5.20 -2.15
C ALA A 76 -14.62 4.50 -0.89
N HIS A 77 -13.88 5.20 -0.05
CA HIS A 77 -13.38 4.72 1.24
C HIS A 77 -14.27 5.12 2.43
N LYS A 78 -15.53 5.52 2.18
CA LYS A 78 -16.53 5.83 3.23
C LYS A 78 -16.04 6.87 4.25
N GLY A 79 -15.30 7.85 3.79
CA GLY A 79 -14.77 8.93 4.62
C GLY A 79 -13.48 8.56 5.40
N ASP A 80 -12.88 7.39 5.14
CA ASP A 80 -11.60 7.02 5.77
C ASP A 80 -10.43 7.69 5.04
N GLU A 81 -9.87 8.72 5.67
CA GLU A 81 -8.76 9.51 5.15
C GLU A 81 -7.46 8.69 5.02
N LEU A 82 -7.21 7.79 5.99
CA LEU A 82 -6.01 6.97 5.99
C LEU A 82 -6.07 5.91 4.89
N ALA A 83 -7.21 5.27 4.70
CA ALA A 83 -7.43 4.32 3.62
C ALA A 83 -7.30 5.00 2.26
N SER A 84 -7.87 6.21 2.11
CA SER A 84 -7.74 7.05 0.91
C SER A 84 -6.28 7.40 0.60
N ALA A 85 -5.51 7.81 1.61
CA ALA A 85 -4.09 8.12 1.46
C ALA A 85 -3.28 6.90 1.02
N ARG A 86 -3.54 5.73 1.61
CA ARG A 86 -2.85 4.47 1.27
C ARG A 86 -3.17 4.01 -0.14
N ALA A 87 -4.42 4.09 -0.57
CA ALA A 87 -4.85 3.72 -1.92
C ALA A 87 -4.15 4.59 -2.98
N LEU A 88 -4.09 5.90 -2.77
CA LEU A 88 -3.41 6.83 -3.66
C LEU A 88 -1.88 6.65 -3.64
N GLY A 89 -1.31 6.34 -2.49
CA GLY A 89 0.11 5.98 -2.36
C GLY A 89 0.45 4.72 -3.15
N ALA A 90 -0.40 3.69 -3.08
CA ALA A 90 -0.25 2.46 -3.86
C ALA A 90 -0.34 2.76 -5.37
N LEU A 91 -1.34 3.52 -5.81
CA LEU A 91 -1.47 3.96 -7.21
C LEU A 91 -0.21 4.68 -7.69
N ALA A 92 0.33 5.60 -6.89
CA ALA A 92 1.53 6.35 -7.24
C ALA A 92 2.78 5.47 -7.35
N ASN A 93 2.83 4.36 -6.61
CA ASN A 93 3.97 3.44 -6.64
C ASN A 93 3.92 2.48 -7.82
N VAL A 94 2.72 2.08 -8.25
CA VAL A 94 2.56 1.10 -9.34
C VAL A 94 2.47 1.74 -10.71
N THR A 95 2.01 2.99 -10.80
CA THR A 95 1.90 3.68 -12.08
C THR A 95 3.26 4.10 -12.60
N THR A 96 3.45 3.95 -13.88
CA THR A 96 4.64 4.43 -14.61
C THR A 96 4.39 5.78 -15.28
N ASP A 97 3.13 6.20 -15.41
CA ASP A 97 2.79 7.53 -15.91
C ASP A 97 3.19 8.60 -14.88
N ARG A 98 4.09 9.49 -15.30
CA ARG A 98 4.67 10.52 -14.43
C ARG A 98 3.64 11.49 -13.86
N GLU A 99 2.66 11.85 -14.68
CA GLU A 99 1.62 12.79 -14.29
C GLU A 99 0.66 12.18 -13.27
N THR A 100 0.15 10.98 -13.54
CA THR A 100 -0.66 10.19 -12.59
C THR A 100 0.08 10.01 -11.27
N ARG A 101 1.36 9.65 -11.32
CA ARG A 101 2.21 9.49 -10.13
C ARG A 101 2.30 10.77 -9.31
N SER A 102 2.55 11.90 -9.97
CA SER A 102 2.68 13.20 -9.31
C SER A 102 1.38 13.61 -8.63
N ARG A 103 0.27 13.54 -9.34
CA ARG A 103 -1.06 13.93 -8.83
C ARG A 103 -1.53 12.99 -7.71
N ALA A 104 -1.36 11.67 -7.87
CA ALA A 104 -1.70 10.71 -6.84
C ALA A 104 -0.87 10.90 -5.55
N ARG A 105 0.42 11.23 -5.66
CA ARG A 105 1.26 11.57 -4.50
C ARG A 105 0.82 12.86 -3.81
N ALA A 106 0.43 13.87 -4.55
CA ALA A 106 -0.08 15.11 -3.99
C ALA A 106 -1.37 14.88 -3.20
N ASP A 107 -2.30 14.13 -3.78
CA ASP A 107 -3.57 13.80 -3.13
C ASP A 107 -3.36 12.87 -1.91
N ALA A 108 -2.43 11.91 -1.98
CA ALA A 108 -2.06 11.08 -0.83
C ALA A 108 -1.50 11.92 0.33
N LYS A 109 -0.60 12.87 0.04
CA LYS A 109 -0.05 13.78 1.05
C LYS A 109 -1.15 14.62 1.72
N TYR A 110 -2.13 15.09 0.94
CA TYR A 110 -3.27 15.82 1.47
C TYR A 110 -4.04 14.98 2.49
N PHE A 111 -4.40 13.73 2.16
CA PHE A 111 -5.12 12.86 3.09
C PHE A 111 -4.30 12.45 4.31
N TYR A 112 -2.99 12.23 4.17
CA TYR A 112 -2.12 12.00 5.33
C TYR A 112 -2.04 13.21 6.26
N LYS A 113 -2.06 14.43 5.71
CA LYS A 113 -2.11 15.65 6.49
C LYS A 113 -3.45 15.76 7.22
N LEU A 114 -4.55 15.59 6.50
CA LEU A 114 -5.90 15.64 7.06
C LEU A 114 -6.08 14.63 8.18
N HIS A 115 -5.67 13.38 7.98
CA HIS A 115 -5.72 12.34 9.01
C HIS A 115 -4.91 12.67 10.27
N ARG A 116 -3.79 13.37 10.13
CA ARG A 116 -2.99 13.83 11.28
C ARG A 116 -3.64 14.98 12.04
N GLU A 117 -4.29 15.87 11.30
CA GLU A 117 -4.96 17.05 11.85
C GLU A 117 -6.33 16.72 12.44
N THR A 118 -6.99 15.67 11.95
CA THR A 118 -8.26 15.18 12.50
C THR A 118 -8.00 14.58 13.87
N PRO A 119 -8.45 15.23 14.98
CA PRO A 119 -8.25 14.68 16.31
C PRO A 119 -8.83 13.29 16.37
N ARG A 120 -8.11 12.33 16.96
CA ARG A 120 -8.52 10.93 17.14
C ARG A 120 -9.75 10.81 18.07
N ARG A 121 -10.85 11.50 17.74
CA ARG A 121 -12.09 11.46 18.52
C ARG A 121 -12.76 10.09 18.54
N HIS A 122 -12.45 9.21 17.56
CA HIS A 122 -13.14 7.93 17.42
C HIS A 122 -12.60 6.78 18.28
N TYR A 123 -11.46 6.93 18.97
CA TYR A 123 -10.93 5.86 19.82
C TYR A 123 -11.15 6.05 21.33
N ARG A 124 -11.66 7.20 21.77
CA ARG A 124 -11.95 7.43 23.20
C ARG A 124 -13.26 6.85 23.72
N GLY A 125 -14.06 6.18 22.91
CA GLY A 125 -15.42 5.76 23.29
C GLY A 125 -15.64 4.27 23.52
N ARG A 126 -14.73 3.38 23.13
CA ARG A 126 -14.83 1.96 23.46
C ARG A 126 -13.88 1.65 24.62
N LYS A 127 -14.37 1.80 25.84
CA LYS A 127 -13.81 1.06 26.98
C LYS A 127 -13.92 -0.42 26.60
N LEU A 128 -12.77 -1.06 26.29
CA LEU A 128 -12.73 -2.50 26.22
C LEU A 128 -13.33 -3.03 27.53
N PRO A 129 -14.28 -4.02 27.48
CA PRO A 129 -14.77 -4.63 28.68
C PRO A 129 -13.56 -5.16 29.46
N ARG A 130 -13.43 -4.76 30.71
CA ARG A 130 -12.41 -5.33 31.60
C ARG A 130 -12.71 -6.82 31.70
N ILE A 131 -11.87 -7.63 31.11
CA ILE A 131 -11.86 -9.07 31.33
C ILE A 131 -11.41 -9.24 32.78
N THR A 132 -12.36 -9.34 33.70
CA THR A 132 -12.05 -9.78 35.06
C THR A 132 -11.67 -11.24 34.98
N PRO A 133 -10.46 -11.61 35.44
CA PRO A 133 -10.10 -13.04 35.50
C PRO A 133 -11.07 -13.76 36.43
N PRO A 134 -11.48 -15.00 36.12
CA PRO A 134 -12.36 -15.76 36.98
C PRO A 134 -11.70 -15.95 38.34
N THR A 135 -12.43 -15.59 39.39
CA THR A 135 -12.02 -15.78 40.77
C THR A 135 -11.79 -17.27 41.02
N PRO A 136 -10.63 -17.70 41.55
CA PRO A 136 -10.41 -19.11 41.87
C PRO A 136 -11.40 -19.52 42.94
N ARG A 137 -12.26 -20.52 42.64
CA ARG A 137 -13.13 -21.17 43.64
C ARG A 137 -12.24 -21.92 44.63
N LEU A 138 -12.13 -21.41 45.83
CA LEU A 138 -11.63 -22.15 46.98
C LEU A 138 -12.52 -23.38 47.18
N ARG A 139 -11.99 -24.56 46.92
CA ARG A 139 -12.62 -25.81 47.38
C ARG A 139 -12.45 -25.91 48.88
N ARG A 140 -13.56 -26.02 49.59
CA ARG A 140 -13.63 -26.53 50.95
C ARG A 140 -13.61 -28.05 50.94
#